data_7e34d8e87d26cafc66b232f6bd184a1b
#
_entry.id   7e34d8e87d26cafc66b232f6bd184a1b
#
_cell.length_a   1.000
_cell.length_b   1.000
_cell.length_c   1.000
_cell.angle_alpha   90.00
_cell.angle_beta   90.00
_cell.angle_gamma   90.00
#
_symmetry.space_group_name_H-M   'P 1'
#
loop_
_entity.id
_entity.type
_entity.pdbx_description
1 polymer ?
#
loop_
_entity_poly.entity_id
_entity_poly.type
_entity_poly.pdbx_seq_one_letter_code
_entity_poly.pdbx_strand_id
1 'polypeptide(L)'
;YPKITIVDIKYANDALKAADDIKATLQAYPNLKGIFASNEGAAIGLAVAKKETGSKVVAIGYDSGKTQKDAIMDGTLLGSITQNPVGIGECVVNSLAKAIKGEKLEKILDTGFYWYDKSNIADPKVAAVLYD
;
A
#
# COMPACT_ATOMS: atom_id res chain seq x y z
N TYR A 1 16.11 -8.20 -6.66
CA TYR A 1 16.85 -7.02 -7.16
C TYR A 1 18.13 -6.84 -6.37
N PRO A 2 19.26 -7.40 -6.83
CA PRO A 2 20.52 -7.44 -6.05
C PRO A 2 21.17 -6.05 -5.82
N LYS A 3 20.69 -5.02 -6.49
CA LYS A 3 21.18 -3.64 -6.34
C LYS A 3 20.40 -2.78 -5.34
N ILE A 4 19.34 -3.34 -4.72
CA ILE A 4 18.56 -2.65 -3.70
C ILE A 4 19.04 -3.12 -2.33
N THR A 5 19.45 -2.16 -1.49
CA THR A 5 19.80 -2.40 -0.09
C THR A 5 18.67 -1.88 0.80
N ILE A 6 18.09 -2.76 1.60
CA ILE A 6 17.14 -2.37 2.66
C ILE A 6 17.99 -1.92 3.85
N VAL A 7 17.91 -0.64 4.19
CA VAL A 7 18.72 -0.04 5.27
C VAL A 7 18.02 -0.11 6.63
N ASP A 8 16.68 -0.16 6.64
CA ASP A 8 15.91 -0.21 7.88
C ASP A 8 14.50 -0.79 7.61
N ILE A 9 13.90 -1.39 8.64
CA ILE A 9 12.51 -1.86 8.64
C ILE A 9 11.87 -1.40 9.95
N LYS A 10 10.78 -0.62 9.86
CA LYS A 10 10.01 -0.13 11.00
C LYS A 10 8.63 -0.77 11.05
N TYR A 11 8.14 -0.95 12.26
CA TYR A 11 6.80 -1.47 12.52
C TYR A 11 5.99 -0.40 13.24
N ALA A 12 4.98 0.14 12.56
CA ALA A 12 4.06 1.13 13.11
C ALA A 12 2.62 0.63 12.97
N ASN A 13 1.84 0.77 14.03
CA ASN A 13 0.46 0.29 14.07
C ASN A 13 -0.57 1.37 13.66
N ASP A 14 -0.14 2.64 13.57
CA ASP A 14 -0.99 3.76 13.19
C ASP A 14 -0.23 4.79 12.34
N ALA A 15 -0.99 5.70 11.72
CA ALA A 15 -0.44 6.67 10.78
C ALA A 15 0.43 7.74 11.46
N LEU A 16 0.12 8.16 12.70
CA LEU A 16 0.90 9.18 13.42
C LEU A 16 2.26 8.63 13.80
N LYS A 17 2.28 7.44 14.40
CA LYS A 17 3.54 6.76 14.72
C LYS A 17 4.37 6.51 13.45
N ALA A 18 3.74 6.09 12.35
CA ALA A 18 4.43 5.89 11.08
C ALA A 18 5.06 7.19 10.56
N ALA A 19 4.35 8.32 10.67
CA ALA A 19 4.90 9.61 10.23
C ALA A 19 6.15 10.00 11.03
N ASP A 20 6.14 9.83 12.35
CA ASP A 20 7.28 10.15 13.22
C ASP A 20 8.47 9.21 12.98
N ASP A 21 8.22 7.91 12.86
CA ASP A 21 9.25 6.91 12.53
C ASP A 21 9.89 7.20 11.16
N ILE A 22 9.09 7.63 10.17
CA ILE A 22 9.60 7.98 8.84
C ILE A 22 10.42 9.27 8.88
N LYS A 23 9.99 10.30 9.62
CA LYS A 23 10.78 11.54 9.80
C LYS A 23 12.14 11.22 10.42
N ALA A 24 12.15 10.39 11.48
CA ALA A 24 13.40 9.96 12.12
C ALA A 24 14.29 9.15 11.14
N THR A 25 13.69 8.29 10.32
CA THR A 25 14.41 7.53 9.29
C THR A 25 15.01 8.46 8.23
N LEU A 26 14.28 9.46 7.76
CA LEU A 26 14.78 10.44 6.79
C LEU A 26 15.95 11.26 7.35
N GLN A 27 15.92 11.57 8.65
CA GLN A 27 17.03 12.24 9.34
C GLN A 27 18.25 11.33 9.48
N ALA A 28 18.05 10.06 9.85
CA ALA A 28 19.13 9.09 10.03
C ALA A 28 19.79 8.69 8.70
N TYR A 29 19.03 8.68 7.60
CA TYR A 29 19.49 8.25 6.28
C TYR A 29 19.29 9.34 5.22
N PRO A 30 20.09 10.43 5.21
CA PRO A 30 19.88 11.59 4.32
C PRO A 30 20.01 11.24 2.82
N ASN A 31 20.65 10.12 2.49
CA ASN A 31 20.81 9.63 1.12
C ASN A 31 19.78 8.56 0.72
N LEU A 32 18.76 8.32 1.54
CA LEU A 32 17.72 7.34 1.25
C LEU A 32 17.03 7.66 -0.07
N LYS A 33 16.82 6.64 -0.91
CA LYS A 33 16.24 6.80 -2.25
C LYS A 33 14.76 6.46 -2.31
N GLY A 34 14.30 5.54 -1.48
CA GLY A 34 12.92 5.08 -1.50
C GLY A 34 12.41 4.60 -0.14
N ILE A 35 11.11 4.73 0.07
CA ILE A 35 10.39 4.16 1.22
C ILE A 35 9.16 3.44 0.67
N PHE A 36 8.93 2.22 1.13
CA PHE A 36 7.74 1.44 0.88
C PHE A 36 6.95 1.30 2.17
N ALA A 37 5.69 1.71 2.15
CA ALA A 37 4.75 1.56 3.25
C ALA A 37 3.80 0.39 2.95
N SER A 38 3.80 -0.65 3.79
CA SER A 38 3.17 -1.94 3.52
C SER A 38 1.72 -2.08 4.00
N ASN A 39 1.08 -0.98 4.42
CA ASN A 39 -0.34 -0.88 4.74
C ASN A 39 -0.82 0.56 4.65
N GLU A 40 -2.15 0.76 4.70
CA GLU A 40 -2.78 2.08 4.57
C GLU A 40 -2.28 3.10 5.61
N GLY A 41 -2.25 2.74 6.90
CA GLY A 41 -1.80 3.63 7.96
C GLY A 41 -0.36 4.11 7.77
N ALA A 42 0.53 3.18 7.41
CA ALA A 42 1.92 3.52 7.10
C ALA A 42 2.04 4.39 5.83
N ALA A 43 1.22 4.16 4.81
CA ALA A 43 1.22 4.95 3.58
C ALA A 43 0.71 6.39 3.82
N ILE A 44 -0.31 6.56 4.66
CA ILE A 44 -0.77 7.88 5.12
C ILE A 44 0.34 8.59 5.89
N GLY A 45 0.97 7.91 6.85
CA GLY A 45 2.11 8.43 7.60
C GLY A 45 3.28 8.84 6.70
N LEU A 46 3.58 8.03 5.67
CA LEU A 46 4.61 8.34 4.67
C LEU A 46 4.28 9.61 3.88
N ALA A 47 3.03 9.76 3.45
CA ALA A 47 2.59 10.96 2.73
C ALA A 47 2.71 12.21 3.61
N VAL A 48 2.30 12.13 4.89
CA VAL A 48 2.44 13.22 5.87
C VAL A 48 3.90 13.57 6.09
N ALA A 49 4.74 12.61 6.44
CA ALA A 49 6.16 12.82 6.72
C ALA A 49 6.90 13.43 5.52
N LYS A 50 6.61 12.96 4.31
CA LYS A 50 7.21 13.49 3.08
C LYS A 50 6.81 14.95 2.81
N LYS A 51 5.53 15.31 3.05
CA LYS A 51 5.05 16.70 2.93
C LYS A 51 5.71 17.61 3.95
N GLU A 52 5.73 17.22 5.21
CA GLU A 52 6.28 18.02 6.31
C GLU A 52 7.78 18.22 6.21
N THR A 53 8.53 17.21 5.77
CA THR A 53 10.00 17.30 5.64
C THR A 53 10.46 17.85 4.30
N GLY A 54 9.58 17.97 3.31
CA GLY A 54 9.94 18.33 1.94
C GLY A 54 10.84 17.30 1.24
N SER A 55 10.93 16.08 1.77
CA SER A 55 11.81 15.02 1.25
C SER A 55 11.48 14.66 -0.19
N LYS A 56 12.52 14.39 -0.99
CA LYS A 56 12.42 13.95 -2.39
C LYS A 56 12.52 12.43 -2.55
N VAL A 57 12.48 11.68 -1.46
CA VAL A 57 12.49 10.22 -1.49
C VAL A 57 11.34 9.69 -2.35
N VAL A 58 11.58 8.62 -3.10
CA VAL A 58 10.51 7.91 -3.80
C VAL A 58 9.65 7.20 -2.77
N ALA A 59 8.35 7.49 -2.76
CA ALA A 59 7.40 6.98 -1.79
C ALA A 59 6.36 6.12 -2.48
N ILE A 60 6.22 4.87 -2.03
CA ILE A 60 5.27 3.89 -2.54
C ILE A 60 4.43 3.40 -1.37
N GLY A 61 3.12 3.35 -1.57
CA GLY A 61 2.14 2.90 -0.59
C GLY A 61 1.62 1.48 -0.83
N TYR A 62 0.71 1.08 0.05
CA TYR A 62 -0.08 -0.14 -0.03
C TYR A 62 -1.51 0.18 0.41
N ASP A 63 -2.50 -0.50 -0.19
CA ASP A 63 -3.94 -0.21 -0.05
C ASP A 63 -4.36 1.05 -0.85
N SER A 64 -5.61 1.56 -0.68
CA SER A 64 -6.14 2.54 -1.63
C SER A 64 -7.12 3.58 -1.04
N GLY A 65 -7.08 3.86 0.24
CA GLY A 65 -7.97 4.86 0.86
C GLY A 65 -7.84 6.26 0.23
N LYS A 66 -8.86 7.10 0.44
CA LYS A 66 -8.95 8.44 -0.17
C LYS A 66 -7.68 9.28 -0.01
N THR A 67 -7.11 9.31 1.19
CA THR A 67 -5.89 10.08 1.48
C THR A 67 -4.69 9.65 0.61
N GLN A 68 -4.58 8.36 0.33
CA GLN A 68 -3.52 7.84 -0.53
C GLN A 68 -3.76 8.22 -2.00
N LYS A 69 -5.01 8.12 -2.49
CA LYS A 69 -5.38 8.54 -3.85
C LYS A 69 -5.05 10.02 -4.05
N ASP A 70 -5.41 10.87 -3.10
CA ASP A 70 -5.09 12.30 -3.12
C ASP A 70 -3.57 12.54 -3.15
N ALA A 71 -2.79 11.79 -2.35
CA ALA A 71 -1.34 11.89 -2.30
C ALA A 71 -0.65 11.39 -3.58
N ILE A 72 -1.25 10.46 -4.31
CA ILE A 72 -0.78 10.04 -5.63
C ILE A 72 -1.09 11.14 -6.67
N MET A 73 -2.29 11.69 -6.64
CA MET A 73 -2.70 12.72 -7.58
C MET A 73 -1.89 14.01 -7.45
N ASP A 74 -1.49 14.39 -6.24
CA ASP A 74 -0.62 15.56 -5.98
C ASP A 74 0.88 15.26 -6.13
N GLY A 75 1.27 13.98 -6.37
CA GLY A 75 2.66 13.56 -6.58
C GLY A 75 3.47 13.34 -5.30
N THR A 76 2.84 13.36 -4.14
CA THR A 76 3.50 13.03 -2.86
C THR A 76 3.91 11.56 -2.82
N LEU A 77 3.02 10.66 -3.23
CA LEU A 77 3.31 9.25 -3.49
C LEU A 77 3.49 9.04 -4.99
N LEU A 78 4.42 8.17 -5.37
CA LEU A 78 4.60 7.75 -6.76
C LEU A 78 3.43 6.88 -7.22
N GLY A 79 2.96 6.01 -6.36
CA GLY A 79 1.85 5.09 -6.58
C GLY A 79 1.68 4.18 -5.37
N SER A 80 0.77 3.22 -5.50
CA SER A 80 0.51 2.25 -4.45
C SER A 80 0.12 0.89 -5.05
N ILE A 81 0.21 -0.15 -4.24
CA ILE A 81 -0.31 -1.47 -4.56
C ILE A 81 -1.63 -1.63 -3.80
N THR A 82 -2.70 -2.00 -4.49
CA THR A 82 -3.97 -2.37 -3.85
C THR A 82 -4.24 -3.86 -4.00
N GLN A 83 -4.87 -4.43 -2.99
CA GLN A 83 -5.44 -5.78 -3.06
C GLN A 83 -6.69 -5.75 -3.97
N ASN A 84 -7.31 -6.90 -4.15
CA ASN A 84 -8.61 -7.03 -4.78
C ASN A 84 -9.69 -7.34 -3.72
N PRO A 85 -10.22 -6.33 -3.00
CA PRO A 85 -11.14 -6.56 -1.88
C PRO A 85 -12.44 -7.26 -2.30
N VAL A 86 -12.95 -6.96 -3.49
CA VAL A 86 -14.14 -7.64 -4.04
C VAL A 86 -13.85 -9.12 -4.30
N GLY A 87 -12.74 -9.41 -4.99
CA GLY A 87 -12.33 -10.79 -5.26
C GLY A 87 -12.00 -11.57 -3.98
N ILE A 88 -11.44 -10.91 -2.94
CA ILE A 88 -11.27 -11.54 -1.61
C ILE A 88 -12.62 -11.92 -1.03
N GLY A 89 -13.60 -11.02 -1.04
CA GLY A 89 -14.94 -11.28 -0.54
C GLY A 89 -15.63 -12.44 -1.27
N GLU A 90 -15.60 -12.45 -2.61
CA GLU A 90 -16.13 -13.53 -3.43
C GLU A 90 -15.44 -14.87 -3.13
N CYS A 91 -14.12 -14.86 -3.02
CA CYS A 91 -13.33 -16.05 -2.70
C CYS A 91 -13.71 -16.63 -1.33
N VAL A 92 -13.88 -15.77 -0.32
CA VAL A 92 -14.30 -16.19 1.03
C VAL A 92 -15.69 -16.84 1.00
N VAL A 93 -16.69 -16.20 0.38
CA VAL A 93 -18.07 -16.73 0.30
C VAL A 93 -18.10 -18.06 -0.43
N ASN A 94 -17.41 -18.15 -1.57
CA ASN A 94 -17.35 -19.40 -2.35
C ASN A 94 -16.65 -20.53 -1.58
N SER A 95 -15.57 -20.20 -0.85
CA SER A 95 -14.86 -21.18 -0.04
C SER A 95 -15.71 -21.69 1.13
N LEU A 96 -16.44 -20.79 1.80
CA LEU A 96 -17.36 -21.18 2.88
C LEU A 96 -18.49 -22.08 2.35
N ALA A 97 -19.07 -21.77 1.20
CA ALA A 97 -20.12 -22.60 0.58
C ALA A 97 -19.61 -24.01 0.25
N LYS A 98 -18.38 -24.13 -0.27
CA LYS A 98 -17.72 -25.42 -0.51
C LYS A 98 -17.45 -26.17 0.80
N ALA A 99 -16.93 -25.48 1.83
CA ALA A 99 -16.65 -26.09 3.12
C ALA A 99 -17.92 -26.68 3.78
N ILE A 100 -19.06 -25.97 3.72
CA ILE A 100 -20.33 -26.42 4.25
C ILE A 100 -20.80 -27.73 3.55
N LYS A 101 -20.48 -27.85 2.26
CA LYS A 101 -20.78 -29.08 1.48
C LYS A 101 -19.76 -30.20 1.71
N GLY A 102 -18.75 -30.02 2.52
CA GLY A 102 -17.67 -30.99 2.75
C GLY A 102 -16.71 -31.14 1.57
N GLU A 103 -16.70 -30.20 0.63
CA GLU A 103 -15.79 -30.19 -0.51
C GLU A 103 -14.36 -29.84 -0.07
N LYS A 104 -13.37 -30.40 -0.78
CA LYS A 104 -11.96 -30.08 -0.52
C LYS A 104 -11.66 -28.64 -0.94
N LEU A 105 -11.03 -27.89 -0.05
CA LEU A 105 -10.57 -26.53 -0.32
C LEU A 105 -9.07 -26.52 -0.68
N GLU A 106 -8.69 -25.57 -1.53
CA GLU A 106 -7.30 -25.24 -1.74
C GLU A 106 -6.75 -24.50 -0.52
N LYS A 107 -5.46 -24.73 -0.19
CA LYS A 107 -4.81 -24.08 0.96
C LYS A 107 -4.56 -22.59 0.72
N ILE A 108 -4.32 -22.20 -0.51
CA ILE A 108 -3.97 -20.84 -0.93
C ILE A 108 -4.78 -20.53 -2.16
N LEU A 109 -5.50 -19.41 -2.10
CA LEU A 109 -6.27 -18.87 -3.22
C LEU A 109 -5.72 -17.45 -3.47
N ASP A 110 -5.07 -17.24 -4.61
CA ASP A 110 -4.55 -15.93 -5.00
C ASP A 110 -5.70 -15.09 -5.55
N THR A 111 -5.97 -13.95 -4.90
CA THR A 111 -7.00 -12.99 -5.30
C THR A 111 -6.44 -11.83 -6.12
N GLY A 112 -5.13 -11.83 -6.35
CA GLY A 112 -4.44 -10.83 -7.14
C GLY A 112 -4.21 -9.50 -6.41
N PHE A 113 -3.47 -8.63 -7.08
CA PHE A 113 -3.20 -7.26 -6.66
C PHE A 113 -3.03 -6.37 -7.88
N TYR A 114 -3.13 -5.04 -7.69
CA TYR A 114 -3.00 -4.06 -8.75
C TYR A 114 -2.02 -2.96 -8.32
N TRP A 115 -1.13 -2.58 -9.25
CA TRP A 115 -0.41 -1.32 -9.14
C TRP A 115 -1.31 -0.19 -9.62
N TYR A 116 -1.35 0.92 -8.90
CA TYR A 116 -2.01 2.12 -9.37
C TYR A 116 -1.16 3.37 -9.09
N ASP A 117 -1.23 4.29 -10.02
CA ASP A 117 -0.58 5.58 -9.97
C ASP A 117 -1.41 6.63 -10.72
N LYS A 118 -0.87 7.83 -10.86
CA LYS A 118 -1.56 8.94 -11.51
C LYS A 118 -1.97 8.64 -12.97
N SER A 119 -1.27 7.73 -13.65
CA SER A 119 -1.53 7.42 -15.06
C SER A 119 -2.70 6.45 -15.26
N ASN A 120 -3.01 5.61 -14.27
CA ASN A 120 -4.00 4.54 -14.41
C ASN A 120 -5.08 4.51 -13.33
N ILE A 121 -5.07 5.42 -12.37
CA ILE A 121 -6.05 5.45 -11.25
C ILE A 121 -7.51 5.55 -11.73
N ALA A 122 -7.74 6.11 -12.93
CA ALA A 122 -9.05 6.21 -13.56
C ALA A 122 -9.38 5.06 -14.52
N ASP A 123 -8.45 4.10 -14.73
CA ASP A 123 -8.75 2.91 -15.52
C ASP A 123 -9.89 2.12 -14.85
N PRO A 124 -10.94 1.73 -15.57
CA PRO A 124 -12.10 1.04 -14.99
C PRO A 124 -11.74 -0.24 -14.22
N LYS A 125 -10.71 -0.98 -14.65
CA LYS A 125 -10.27 -2.21 -13.97
C LYS A 125 -9.56 -1.89 -12.64
N VAL A 126 -8.80 -0.82 -12.61
CA VAL A 126 -8.10 -0.34 -11.42
C VAL A 126 -9.11 0.30 -10.47
N ALA A 127 -9.93 1.24 -10.97
CA ALA A 127 -10.94 1.94 -10.16
C ALA A 127 -11.93 0.98 -9.47
N ALA A 128 -12.25 -0.16 -10.10
CA ALA A 128 -13.16 -1.15 -9.53
C ALA A 128 -12.64 -1.83 -8.25
N VAL A 129 -11.34 -1.78 -7.96
CA VAL A 129 -10.72 -2.37 -6.78
C VAL A 129 -10.23 -1.32 -5.77
N LEU A 130 -10.32 -0.04 -6.11
CA LEU A 130 -10.02 1.05 -5.18
C LEU A 130 -11.24 1.37 -4.30
N TYR A 131 -10.99 1.82 -3.08
CA TYR A 131 -12.03 2.21 -2.11
C TYR A 131 -11.70 3.57 -1.47
N ASP A 132 -12.67 4.12 -0.72
CA ASP A 132 -12.55 5.36 0.05
C ASP A 132 -12.56 5.11 1.55
#